data_cb837580f039858fc6e019d8c01eb288
#
_entry.id   cb837580f039858fc6e019d8c01eb288
#
_cell.length_a   1.000
_cell.length_b   1.000
_cell.length_c   1.000
_cell.angle_alpha   90.00
_cell.angle_beta   90.00
_cell.angle_gamma   90.00
#
_symmetry.space_group_name_H-M   'P 1'
#
loop_
_entity.id
_entity.type
_entity.pdbx_description
1 polymer ?
#
loop_
_entity_poly.entity_id
_entity_poly.type
_entity_poly.pdbx_seq_one_letter_code
_entity_poly.pdbx_strand_id
1 'polypeptide(L)'
;MNGFVNIAQLKQLVLYLQGEIFPDYYPAVERPDGLCLPDAFWAQVPEIARLINTDVDAVLHNDPAVPDRGEVILSYPLQYAMIHYRAAHVLHQLGVPRIPRMLTELAHSRT
;
A
#
# COMPACT_ATOMS: atom_id res chain seq x y z
N MET A 1 -25.54 3.28 1.61
CA MET A 1 -25.32 2.55 1.31
C MET A 1 -24.51 1.95 1.29
N ASN A 2 -24.45 1.73 1.27
CA ASN A 2 -24.11 0.95 1.28
C ASN A 2 -23.20 0.11 1.09
N GLY A 3 -22.82 -0.43 1.01
CA GLY A 3 -21.85 -1.45 0.84
C GLY A 3 -21.07 -1.46 -0.46
N PHE A 4 -21.12 -0.46 -1.24
CA PHE A 4 -20.35 -0.38 -2.48
C PHE A 4 -19.00 0.25 -2.22
N VAL A 5 -17.95 -0.49 -2.63
CA VAL A 5 -16.58 0.03 -2.67
C VAL A 5 -16.21 0.16 -4.14
N ASN A 6 -15.89 1.35 -4.59
CA ASN A 6 -15.49 1.51 -5.98
C ASN A 6 -13.97 1.56 -6.11
N ILE A 7 -13.51 1.28 -7.33
CA ILE A 7 -12.08 1.22 -7.64
C ILE A 7 -11.38 2.55 -7.36
N ALA A 8 -12.06 3.67 -7.59
CA ALA A 8 -11.47 4.99 -7.35
C ALA A 8 -11.12 5.20 -5.88
N GLN A 9 -11.96 4.70 -4.97
CA GLN A 9 -11.69 4.78 -3.53
C GLN A 9 -10.50 3.92 -3.14
N LEU A 10 -10.37 2.73 -3.74
CA LEU A 10 -9.23 1.86 -3.48
C LEU A 10 -7.93 2.48 -4.02
N LYS A 11 -7.98 3.09 -5.19
CA LYS A 11 -6.82 3.80 -5.73
C LYS A 11 -6.44 4.99 -4.84
N GLN A 12 -7.43 5.69 -4.30
CA GLN A 12 -7.18 6.77 -3.34
C GLN A 12 -6.48 6.23 -2.09
N LEU A 13 -6.90 5.06 -1.59
CA LEU A 13 -6.25 4.43 -0.45
C LEU A 13 -4.78 4.13 -0.75
N VAL A 14 -4.49 3.58 -1.93
CA VAL A 14 -3.11 3.26 -2.30
C VAL A 14 -2.27 4.54 -2.40
N LEU A 15 -2.81 5.60 -2.99
CA LEU A 15 -2.10 6.88 -3.07
C LEU A 15 -1.84 7.47 -1.67
N TYR A 16 -2.83 7.36 -0.79
CA TYR A 16 -2.65 7.78 0.60
C TYR A 16 -1.51 7.01 1.26
N LEU A 17 -1.50 5.69 1.09
CA LEU A 17 -0.46 4.85 1.68
C LEU A 17 0.92 5.16 1.10
N GLN A 18 1.02 5.39 -0.22
CA GLN A 18 2.30 5.77 -0.82
C GLN A 18 2.88 7.03 -0.17
N GLY A 19 2.04 8.04 0.03
CA GLY A 19 2.49 9.29 0.66
C GLY A 19 2.90 9.11 2.12
N GLU A 20 2.22 8.20 2.84
CA GLU A 20 2.55 7.91 4.24
C GLU A 20 3.80 7.05 4.37
N ILE A 21 4.01 6.12 3.45
CA ILE A 21 5.14 5.18 3.49
C ILE A 21 6.41 5.81 2.96
N PHE A 22 6.30 6.61 1.91
CA PHE A 22 7.44 7.22 1.22
C PHE A 22 7.24 8.74 1.10
N PRO A 23 7.21 9.46 2.23
CA PRO A 23 6.89 10.91 2.18
C PRO A 23 7.93 11.75 1.43
N ASP A 24 9.16 11.25 1.26
CA ASP A 24 10.20 11.96 0.50
C ASP A 24 10.05 11.78 -1.00
N TYR A 25 9.19 10.87 -1.46
CA TYR A 25 9.06 10.53 -2.88
C TYR A 25 7.66 10.74 -3.43
N TYR A 26 6.63 10.73 -2.58
CA TYR A 26 5.24 10.87 -3.00
C TYR A 26 4.54 11.93 -2.16
N PRO A 27 3.63 12.70 -2.76
CA PRO A 27 2.92 13.73 -2.03
C PRO A 27 1.95 13.15 -1.01
N ALA A 28 1.73 13.88 0.08
CA ALA A 28 0.69 13.53 1.03
C ALA A 28 -0.68 13.75 0.36
N VAL A 29 -1.57 12.77 0.51
CA VAL A 29 -2.94 12.88 0.03
C VAL A 29 -3.89 12.52 1.15
N GLU A 30 -5.15 12.93 1.01
CA GLU A 30 -6.15 12.68 2.04
C GLU A 30 -6.57 11.21 2.06
N ARG A 31 -6.99 10.76 3.24
CA ARG A 31 -7.60 9.45 3.37
C ARG A 31 -8.89 9.39 2.54
N PRO A 32 -9.17 8.24 1.93
CA PRO A 32 -10.47 8.06 1.29
C PRO A 32 -11.56 7.99 2.38
N ASP A 33 -12.61 8.77 2.21
CA ASP A 33 -13.65 8.88 3.22
C ASP A 33 -14.83 7.94 3.01
N GLY A 34 -14.87 7.23 1.89
CA GLY A 34 -15.98 6.35 1.55
C GLY A 34 -15.77 4.88 1.90
N LEU A 35 -14.63 4.50 2.47
CA LEU A 35 -14.30 3.08 2.65
C LEU A 35 -14.71 2.49 3.98
N CYS A 36 -15.05 3.27 4.97
CA CYS A 36 -15.48 2.79 6.30
C CYS A 36 -14.53 1.73 6.88
N LEU A 37 -13.23 1.99 6.85
CA LEU A 37 -12.25 1.07 7.40
C LEU A 37 -12.15 1.22 8.92
N PRO A 38 -11.84 0.13 9.65
CA PRO A 38 -11.69 0.23 11.10
C PRO A 38 -10.56 1.16 11.51
N ASP A 39 -10.69 1.83 12.64
CA ASP A 39 -9.62 2.65 13.18
C ASP A 39 -8.34 1.86 13.39
N ALA A 40 -8.47 0.57 13.71
CA ALA A 40 -7.33 -0.32 13.88
C ALA A 40 -6.48 -0.43 12.61
N PHE A 41 -7.10 -0.31 11.43
CA PHE A 41 -6.33 -0.30 10.19
C PHE A 41 -5.42 0.92 10.12
N TRP A 42 -5.99 2.11 10.38
CA TRP A 42 -5.19 3.35 10.32
C TRP A 42 -4.07 3.35 11.35
N ALA A 43 -4.32 2.73 12.51
CA ALA A 43 -3.31 2.59 13.55
C ALA A 43 -2.16 1.68 13.11
N GLN A 44 -2.38 0.78 12.15
CA GLN A 44 -1.36 -0.12 11.61
C GLN A 44 -0.53 0.50 10.49
N VAL A 45 -0.92 1.66 9.97
CA VAL A 45 -0.21 2.28 8.84
C VAL A 45 1.28 2.51 9.16
N PRO A 46 1.68 3.01 10.34
CA PRO A 46 3.11 3.13 10.64
C PRO A 46 3.87 1.80 10.59
N GLU A 47 3.25 0.70 11.03
CA GLU A 47 3.87 -0.61 10.97
C GLU A 47 3.96 -1.13 9.53
N ILE A 48 2.92 -0.91 8.73
CA ILE A 48 2.95 -1.22 7.30
C ILE A 48 4.11 -0.46 6.64
N ALA A 49 4.25 0.82 6.95
CA ALA A 49 5.32 1.65 6.42
C ALA A 49 6.69 1.11 6.80
N ARG A 50 6.86 0.72 8.06
CA ARG A 50 8.13 0.16 8.54
C ARG A 50 8.48 -1.10 7.77
N LEU A 51 7.52 -2.02 7.62
CA LEU A 51 7.75 -3.29 6.95
C LEU A 51 8.07 -3.10 5.46
N ILE A 52 7.34 -2.24 4.78
CA ILE A 52 7.61 -1.99 3.36
C ILE A 52 8.99 -1.34 3.18
N ASN A 53 9.37 -0.43 4.07
CA ASN A 53 10.70 0.15 3.99
C ASN A 53 11.80 -0.88 4.23
N THR A 54 11.59 -1.87 5.11
CA THR A 54 12.55 -2.97 5.24
C THR A 54 12.59 -3.84 3.98
N ASP A 55 11.47 -4.02 3.29
CA ASP A 55 11.44 -4.75 2.01
C ASP A 55 12.26 -4.02 0.95
N VAL A 56 12.13 -2.69 0.88
CA VAL A 56 12.93 -1.87 -0.04
C VAL A 56 14.42 -1.99 0.29
N ASP A 57 14.77 -1.92 1.56
CA ASP A 57 16.15 -2.05 2.01
C ASP A 57 16.72 -3.42 1.64
N ALA A 58 15.90 -4.48 1.74
CA ALA A 58 16.34 -5.83 1.37
C ALA A 58 16.65 -5.92 -0.12
N VAL A 59 15.82 -5.32 -0.98
CA VAL A 59 16.09 -5.29 -2.42
C VAL A 59 17.40 -4.55 -2.69
N LEU A 60 17.56 -3.38 -2.10
CA LEU A 60 18.75 -2.57 -2.28
C LEU A 60 20.02 -3.31 -1.84
N HIS A 61 19.93 -4.03 -0.73
CA HIS A 61 21.07 -4.76 -0.18
C HIS A 61 21.44 -5.98 -1.01
N ASN A 62 20.45 -6.66 -1.58
CA ASN A 62 20.64 -7.96 -2.23
C ASN A 62 20.75 -7.91 -3.76
N ASP A 63 20.51 -6.76 -4.38
CA ASP A 63 20.56 -6.62 -5.83
C ASP A 63 21.61 -5.59 -6.22
N PRO A 64 22.82 -6.04 -6.66
CA PRO A 64 23.89 -5.12 -7.01
C PRO A 64 23.60 -4.26 -8.24
N ALA A 65 22.57 -4.61 -9.02
CA ALA A 65 22.19 -3.81 -10.19
C ALA A 65 21.38 -2.57 -9.81
N VAL A 66 20.86 -2.50 -8.57
CA VAL A 66 20.09 -1.36 -8.11
C VAL A 66 21.01 -0.27 -7.61
N PRO A 67 20.99 0.94 -8.20
CA PRO A 67 21.93 1.99 -7.81
C PRO A 67 21.63 2.63 -6.46
N ASP A 68 20.36 2.83 -6.12
CA ASP A 68 20.00 3.48 -4.87
C ASP A 68 18.55 3.21 -4.49
N ARG A 69 18.19 3.66 -3.30
CA ARG A 69 16.88 3.48 -2.70
C ARG A 69 15.77 4.16 -3.52
N GLY A 70 16.05 5.35 -4.03
CA GLY A 70 15.07 6.08 -4.85
C GLY A 70 14.69 5.31 -6.10
N GLU A 71 15.65 4.62 -6.72
CA GLU A 71 15.38 3.80 -7.89
C GLU A 71 14.40 2.67 -7.57
N VAL A 72 14.56 2.00 -6.43
CA VAL A 72 13.64 0.95 -6.01
C VAL A 72 12.24 1.50 -5.82
N ILE A 73 12.14 2.63 -5.12
CA ILE A 73 10.85 3.22 -4.77
C ILE A 73 10.11 3.75 -6.00
N LEU A 74 10.83 4.43 -6.90
CA LEU A 74 10.21 5.14 -8.02
C LEU A 74 10.03 4.29 -9.27
N SER A 75 10.92 3.32 -9.49
CA SER A 75 10.99 2.62 -10.77
C SER A 75 10.56 1.15 -10.71
N TYR A 76 10.58 0.53 -9.54
CA TYR A 76 10.26 -0.88 -9.42
C TYR A 76 8.78 -1.05 -9.10
N PRO A 77 8.08 -1.96 -9.77
CA PRO A 77 6.68 -2.25 -9.43
C PRO A 77 6.52 -2.91 -8.06
N LEU A 78 7.64 -3.35 -7.46
CA LEU A 78 7.62 -4.05 -6.18
C LEU A 78 6.90 -3.26 -5.09
N GLN A 79 7.19 -1.95 -4.93
CA GLN A 79 6.57 -1.18 -3.85
C GLN A 79 5.04 -1.08 -4.05
N TYR A 80 4.60 -0.96 -5.30
CA TYR A 80 3.17 -0.92 -5.61
C TYR A 80 2.48 -2.22 -5.14
N ALA A 81 3.06 -3.37 -5.52
CA ALA A 81 2.52 -4.67 -5.11
C ALA A 81 2.56 -4.84 -3.59
N MET A 82 3.66 -4.44 -2.95
CA MET A 82 3.81 -4.58 -1.50
C MET A 82 2.77 -3.76 -0.73
N ILE A 83 2.48 -2.55 -1.18
CA ILE A 83 1.45 -1.72 -0.55
C ILE A 83 0.11 -2.45 -0.59
N HIS A 84 -0.27 -2.98 -1.75
CA HIS A 84 -1.54 -3.69 -1.89
C HIS A 84 -1.61 -4.92 -1.00
N TYR A 85 -0.57 -5.77 -1.03
CA TYR A 85 -0.59 -7.02 -0.28
C TYR A 85 -0.52 -6.81 1.23
N ARG A 86 0.28 -5.87 1.69
CA ARG A 86 0.36 -5.63 3.12
C ARG A 86 -0.90 -4.97 3.67
N ALA A 87 -1.48 -4.02 2.93
CA ALA A 87 -2.75 -3.44 3.33
C ALA A 87 -3.86 -4.50 3.34
N ALA A 88 -3.91 -5.33 2.30
CA ALA A 88 -4.89 -6.41 2.22
C ALA A 88 -4.75 -7.39 3.38
N HIS A 89 -3.52 -7.73 3.75
CA HIS A 89 -3.26 -8.65 4.85
C HIS A 89 -3.79 -8.11 6.18
N VAL A 90 -3.51 -6.85 6.47
CA VAL A 90 -4.00 -6.23 7.70
C VAL A 90 -5.53 -6.18 7.71
N LEU A 91 -6.13 -5.78 6.60
CA LEU A 91 -7.60 -5.71 6.52
C LEU A 91 -8.23 -7.09 6.66
N HIS A 92 -7.59 -8.12 6.09
CA HIS A 92 -8.07 -9.49 6.25
C HIS A 92 -8.01 -9.93 7.72
N GLN A 93 -6.90 -9.62 8.41
CA GLN A 93 -6.77 -9.93 9.83
C GLN A 93 -7.80 -9.23 10.68
N LEU A 94 -8.22 -8.03 10.27
CA LEU A 94 -9.25 -7.26 10.98
C LEU A 94 -10.67 -7.68 10.62
N GLY A 95 -10.83 -8.67 9.75
CA GLY A 95 -12.13 -9.19 9.39
C GLY A 95 -12.90 -8.36 8.38
N VAL A 96 -12.24 -7.43 7.68
CA VAL A 96 -12.89 -6.61 6.66
C VAL A 96 -13.20 -7.47 5.43
N PRO A 97 -14.46 -7.55 5.00
CA PRO A 97 -14.80 -8.37 3.84
C PRO A 97 -14.51 -7.64 2.53
N ARG A 98 -14.25 -8.40 1.47
CA ARG A 98 -14.16 -7.94 0.07
C ARG A 98 -12.96 -7.05 -0.26
N ILE A 99 -12.68 -6.01 0.53
CA ILE A 99 -11.61 -5.06 0.22
C ILE A 99 -10.25 -5.73 0.11
N PRO A 100 -9.85 -6.67 1.00
CA PRO A 100 -8.56 -7.35 0.82
C PRO A 100 -8.41 -8.02 -0.54
N ARG A 101 -9.44 -8.72 -0.98
CA ARG A 101 -9.42 -9.39 -2.28
C ARG A 101 -9.37 -8.39 -3.43
N MET A 102 -10.12 -7.30 -3.33
CA MET A 102 -10.12 -6.25 -4.34
C MET A 102 -8.74 -5.62 -4.47
N LEU A 103 -8.05 -5.40 -3.35
CA LEU A 103 -6.70 -4.86 -3.37
C LEU A 103 -5.72 -5.80 -4.06
N THR A 104 -5.79 -7.10 -3.77
CA THR A 104 -4.89 -8.05 -4.41
C THR A 104 -5.17 -8.17 -5.91
N GLU A 105 -6.44 -8.08 -6.31
CA GLU A 105 -6.78 -8.06 -7.73
C GLU A 105 -6.24 -6.81 -8.44
N LEU A 106 -6.28 -5.67 -7.78
CA LEU A 106 -5.68 -4.45 -8.33
C LEU A 106 -4.17 -4.60 -8.52
N ALA A 107 -3.50 -5.22 -7.56
CA ALA A 107 -2.06 -5.48 -7.68
C ALA A 107 -1.76 -6.34 -8.91
N HIS A 108 -2.56 -7.40 -9.12
CA HIS A 108 -2.38 -8.30 -10.27
C HIS A 108 -2.65 -7.60 -11.59
N SER A 109 -3.59 -6.65 -11.64
CA SER A 109 -3.93 -5.97 -12.87
C SER A 109 -2.78 -5.09 -13.41
N ARG A 110 -1.78 -4.78 -12.56
CA ARG A 110 -0.62 -3.99 -12.94
C ARG A 110 0.58 -4.85 -13.30
N THR A 111 0.50 -6.12 -13.06
CA THR A 111 1.56 -7.07 -13.38
C THR A 111 1.12 -8.00 -14.47
#